data_ed4483e5b4cc33fe2a8519dd580d884f
#
_entry.id   ed4483e5b4cc33fe2a8519dd580d884f
#
_cell.length_a   1.000
_cell.length_b   1.000
_cell.length_c   1.000
_cell.angle_alpha   90.00
_cell.angle_beta   90.00
_cell.angle_gamma   90.00
#
_symmetry.space_group_name_H-M   'P 1'
#
loop_
_entity.id
_entity.type
_entity.pdbx_description
1 polymer ?
#
loop_
_entity_poly.entity_id
_entity_poly.type
_entity_poly.pdbx_seq_one_letter_code
_entity_poly.pdbx_strand_id
1 'polypeptide(L)'
;MPTQREEDEAKIRQQVDKIVGGIRAKDLEGLKRLYATDVVSFDVEPPLQHVGIEAKLKNWARAFTFFQDVDYEVRDLTVTVGDDVAFGHAFGRLSGTLRDGTATNGMWVRGTFCFRKLDRNWLIVHDQASVPFDIASGKGVTDLEP
;
A
#
# COMPACT_ATOMS: atom_id res chain seq x y z
N MET A 1 11.21 27.80 9.98
CA MET A 1 11.39 27.22 8.64
C MET A 1 11.56 25.70 8.77
N PRO A 2 10.79 24.92 8.06
CA PRO A 2 11.00 23.47 8.06
C PRO A 2 12.32 23.10 7.40
N THR A 3 12.92 22.03 7.88
CA THR A 3 14.13 21.46 7.26
C THR A 3 13.76 20.72 5.98
N GLN A 4 14.74 20.42 5.14
CA GLN A 4 14.52 19.60 3.95
C GLN A 4 13.93 18.22 4.32
N ARG A 5 14.40 17.64 5.42
CA ARG A 5 13.86 16.35 5.88
C ARG A 5 12.41 16.44 6.34
N GLU A 6 12.04 17.51 7.00
CA GLU A 6 10.64 17.74 7.39
C GLU A 6 9.75 17.94 6.16
N GLU A 7 10.23 18.68 5.16
CA GLU A 7 9.53 18.85 3.89
C GLU A 7 9.39 17.53 3.14
N ASP A 8 10.43 16.72 3.09
CA ASP A 8 10.42 15.42 2.43
C ASP A 8 9.49 14.44 3.17
N GLU A 9 9.50 14.44 4.51
CA GLU A 9 8.56 13.63 5.28
C GLU A 9 7.11 14.00 4.95
N ALA A 10 6.82 15.30 4.88
CA ALA A 10 5.47 15.76 4.52
C ALA A 10 5.05 15.27 3.13
N LYS A 11 5.96 15.32 2.16
CA LYS A 11 5.71 14.81 0.80
C LYS A 11 5.44 13.30 0.79
N ILE A 12 6.20 12.53 1.56
CA ILE A 12 6.01 11.09 1.65
C ILE A 12 4.66 10.78 2.28
N ARG A 13 4.27 11.47 3.34
CA ARG A 13 2.94 11.31 3.96
C ARG A 13 1.83 11.64 2.97
N GLN A 14 2.00 12.66 2.14
CA GLN A 14 1.07 13.00 1.06
C GLN A 14 0.99 11.87 0.02
N GLN A 15 2.11 11.23 -0.32
CA GLN A 15 2.10 10.08 -1.23
C GLN A 15 1.28 8.93 -0.66
N VAL A 16 1.39 8.66 0.64
CA VAL A 16 0.57 7.63 1.30
C VAL A 16 -0.92 8.01 1.26
N ASP A 17 -1.25 9.27 1.50
CA ASP A 17 -2.65 9.75 1.38
C ASP A 17 -3.19 9.55 -0.04
N LYS A 18 -2.35 9.75 -1.05
CA LYS A 18 -2.73 9.52 -2.45
C LYS A 18 -2.95 8.04 -2.75
N ILE A 19 -2.22 7.15 -2.09
CA ILE A 19 -2.49 5.71 -2.19
C ILE A 19 -3.89 5.40 -1.68
N VAL A 20 -4.23 5.91 -0.50
CA VAL A 20 -5.56 5.73 0.10
C VAL A 20 -6.66 6.25 -0.84
N GLY A 21 -6.50 7.47 -1.34
CA GLY A 21 -7.45 8.07 -2.27
C GLY A 21 -7.58 7.29 -3.58
N GLY A 22 -6.46 6.83 -4.12
CA GLY A 22 -6.43 6.03 -5.34
C GLY A 22 -7.13 4.68 -5.19
N ILE A 23 -6.95 4.02 -4.05
CA ILE A 23 -7.64 2.76 -3.76
C ILE A 23 -9.15 3.00 -3.64
N ARG A 24 -9.56 3.99 -2.86
CA ARG A 24 -10.98 4.34 -2.68
C ARG A 24 -11.67 4.65 -4.00
N ALA A 25 -10.98 5.33 -4.90
CA ALA A 25 -11.50 5.70 -6.21
C ALA A 25 -11.32 4.62 -7.28
N LYS A 26 -10.62 3.53 -6.97
CA LYS A 26 -10.19 2.51 -7.94
C LYS A 26 -9.43 3.14 -9.11
N ASP A 27 -8.61 4.14 -8.83
CA ASP A 27 -7.90 4.95 -9.80
C ASP A 27 -6.52 4.36 -10.09
N LEU A 28 -6.47 3.43 -11.05
CA LEU A 28 -5.22 2.76 -11.42
C LEU A 28 -4.18 3.73 -11.97
N GLU A 29 -4.59 4.71 -12.76
CA GLU A 29 -3.67 5.71 -13.32
C GLU A 29 -3.07 6.60 -12.22
N GLY A 30 -3.89 6.99 -11.24
CA GLY A 30 -3.43 7.74 -10.08
C GLY A 30 -2.45 6.93 -9.24
N LEU A 31 -2.75 5.66 -8.99
CA LEU A 31 -1.86 4.76 -8.26
C LEU A 31 -0.53 4.56 -8.99
N LYS A 32 -0.57 4.40 -10.31
CA LYS A 32 0.62 4.20 -11.14
C LYS A 32 1.67 5.29 -10.92
N ARG A 33 1.25 6.54 -10.73
CA ARG A 33 2.16 7.69 -10.58
C ARG A 33 2.92 7.69 -9.27
N LEU A 34 2.52 6.87 -8.30
CA LEU A 34 3.13 6.83 -6.97
C LEU A 34 4.30 5.84 -6.87
N TYR A 35 4.50 5.03 -7.90
CA TYR A 35 5.47 3.94 -7.94
C TYR A 35 6.51 4.18 -9.03
N ALA A 36 7.74 3.71 -8.77
CA ALA A 36 8.75 3.60 -9.81
C ALA A 36 8.33 2.51 -10.81
N THR A 37 8.73 2.67 -12.07
CA THR A 37 8.35 1.73 -13.13
C THR A 37 8.88 0.31 -12.90
N ASP A 38 10.01 0.19 -12.19
CA ASP A 38 10.66 -1.09 -11.87
C ASP A 38 10.36 -1.56 -10.43
N VAL A 39 9.30 -1.07 -9.82
CA VAL A 39 8.92 -1.45 -8.46
C VAL A 39 8.84 -2.97 -8.29
N VAL A 40 9.33 -3.44 -7.15
CA VAL A 40 9.16 -4.84 -6.73
C VAL A 40 8.21 -4.84 -5.53
N SER A 41 7.12 -5.57 -5.63
CA SER A 41 6.08 -5.57 -4.62
C SER A 41 5.82 -6.98 -4.10
N PHE A 42 5.76 -7.12 -2.78
CA PHE A 42 5.39 -8.36 -2.09
C PHE A 42 3.99 -8.15 -1.53
N ASP A 43 2.98 -8.62 -2.25
CA ASP A 43 1.60 -8.46 -1.83
C ASP A 43 1.12 -9.65 -0.97
N VAL A 44 -0.04 -9.50 -0.35
CA VAL A 44 -0.63 -10.54 0.50
C VAL A 44 -0.91 -11.81 -0.30
N GLU A 45 -1.38 -11.64 -1.54
CA GLU A 45 -1.75 -12.74 -2.42
C GLU A 45 -0.57 -13.23 -3.25
N PRO A 46 -0.60 -14.52 -3.68
CA PRO A 46 0.38 -15.03 -4.65
C PRO A 46 0.42 -14.19 -5.93
N PRO A 47 1.55 -14.20 -6.64
CA PRO A 47 2.78 -14.97 -6.42
C PRO A 47 3.67 -14.37 -5.34
N LEU A 48 4.86 -14.91 -5.13
CA LEU A 48 5.81 -14.41 -4.11
C LEU A 48 6.18 -12.94 -4.34
N GLN A 49 6.20 -12.50 -5.60
CA GLN A 49 6.50 -11.10 -5.92
C GLN A 49 5.81 -10.68 -7.21
N HIS A 50 5.56 -9.37 -7.29
CA HIS A 50 5.15 -8.69 -8.52
C HIS A 50 6.30 -7.78 -8.93
N VAL A 51 6.83 -7.96 -10.13
CA VAL A 51 7.96 -7.17 -10.65
C VAL A 51 7.45 -6.20 -11.70
N GLY A 52 7.69 -4.92 -11.47
CA GLY A 52 7.29 -3.84 -12.36
C GLY A 52 5.89 -3.31 -12.09
N ILE A 53 5.68 -2.08 -12.53
CA ILE A 53 4.43 -1.35 -12.25
C ILE A 53 3.22 -2.03 -12.91
N GLU A 54 3.40 -2.61 -14.09
CA GLU A 54 2.27 -3.25 -14.77
C GLU A 54 1.76 -4.47 -14.00
N ALA A 55 2.66 -5.27 -13.43
CA ALA A 55 2.27 -6.41 -12.59
C ALA A 55 1.55 -5.94 -11.31
N LYS A 56 2.06 -4.88 -10.69
CA LYS A 56 1.45 -4.27 -9.49
C LYS A 56 0.03 -3.79 -9.79
N LEU A 57 -0.16 -3.11 -10.91
CA LEU A 57 -1.47 -2.59 -11.31
C LEU A 57 -2.46 -3.70 -11.65
N LYS A 58 -2.00 -4.77 -12.27
CA LYS A 58 -2.86 -5.95 -12.54
C LYS A 58 -3.36 -6.57 -11.24
N ASN A 59 -2.52 -6.62 -10.21
CA ASN A 59 -2.92 -7.13 -8.91
C ASN A 59 -3.99 -6.24 -8.29
N TRP A 60 -3.82 -4.91 -8.32
CA TRP A 60 -4.86 -3.98 -7.86
C TRP A 60 -6.15 -4.09 -8.68
N ALA A 61 -6.04 -4.16 -10.00
CA ALA A 61 -7.21 -4.31 -10.87
C ALA A 61 -8.01 -5.57 -10.52
N ARG A 62 -7.32 -6.67 -10.26
CA ARG A 62 -7.97 -7.92 -9.83
C ARG A 62 -8.68 -7.75 -8.50
N ALA A 63 -8.02 -7.15 -7.52
CA ALA A 63 -8.62 -6.89 -6.21
C ALA A 63 -9.88 -6.04 -6.34
N PHE A 64 -9.85 -5.02 -7.17
CA PHE A 64 -11.00 -4.13 -7.37
C PHE A 64 -12.22 -4.84 -7.98
N THR A 65 -12.03 -5.95 -8.69
CA THR A 65 -13.15 -6.69 -9.26
C THR A 65 -14.03 -7.34 -8.20
N PHE A 66 -13.51 -7.58 -7.00
CA PHE A 66 -14.26 -8.19 -5.90
C PHE A 66 -15.17 -7.21 -5.17
N PHE A 67 -14.91 -5.91 -5.31
CA PHE A 67 -15.62 -4.87 -4.56
C PHE A 67 -16.53 -4.04 -5.46
N GLN A 68 -17.75 -3.82 -4.99
CA GLN A 68 -18.61 -2.77 -5.51
C GLN A 68 -18.07 -1.41 -5.06
N ASP A 69 -17.84 -1.26 -3.76
CA ASP A 69 -17.19 -0.11 -3.13
C ASP A 69 -16.01 -0.61 -2.30
N VAL A 70 -14.86 0.03 -2.42
CA VAL A 70 -13.67 -0.32 -1.65
C VAL A 70 -13.26 0.85 -0.77
N ASP A 71 -12.82 0.55 0.44
CA ASP A 71 -12.25 1.51 1.36
C ASP A 71 -10.88 1.03 1.83
N TYR A 72 -10.05 1.97 2.22
CA TYR A 72 -8.72 1.72 2.75
C TYR A 72 -8.39 2.76 3.81
N GLU A 73 -7.91 2.29 4.95
CA GLU A 73 -7.52 3.13 6.08
C GLU A 73 -6.07 2.83 6.44
N VAL A 74 -5.29 3.87 6.73
CA VAL A 74 -3.91 3.72 7.20
C VAL A 74 -3.84 4.19 8.65
N ARG A 75 -3.21 3.38 9.50
CA ARG A 75 -3.04 3.67 10.92
C ARG A 75 -1.58 3.50 11.32
N ASP A 76 -1.13 4.37 12.23
CA ASP A 76 0.19 4.31 12.86
C ASP A 76 1.34 4.39 11.85
N LEU A 77 1.22 5.29 10.88
CA LEU A 77 2.26 5.52 9.89
C LEU A 77 3.50 6.15 10.52
N THR A 78 4.62 5.45 10.42
CA THR A 78 5.94 5.92 10.85
C THR A 78 6.81 6.08 9.62
N VAL A 79 7.46 7.23 9.47
CA VAL A 79 8.30 7.55 8.30
C VAL A 79 9.69 7.93 8.77
N THR A 80 10.71 7.36 8.13
CA THR A 80 12.12 7.72 8.35
C THR A 80 12.71 8.17 7.02
N VAL A 81 13.28 9.37 6.99
CA VAL A 81 13.71 10.02 5.75
C VAL A 81 15.21 10.22 5.76
N GLY A 82 15.88 9.77 4.70
CA GLY A 82 17.27 10.10 4.37
C GLY A 82 17.33 11.17 3.28
N ASP A 83 18.48 11.30 2.65
CA ASP A 83 18.68 12.33 1.61
C ASP A 83 17.92 11.98 0.32
N ASP A 84 18.00 10.73 -0.12
CA ASP A 84 17.38 10.27 -1.37
C ASP A 84 16.64 8.93 -1.22
N VAL A 85 16.63 8.36 -0.03
CA VAL A 85 15.88 7.15 0.30
C VAL A 85 15.10 7.37 1.59
N ALA A 86 13.97 6.71 1.70
CA ALA A 86 13.13 6.74 2.88
C ALA A 86 12.38 5.44 3.02
N PHE A 87 11.93 5.15 4.21
CA PHE A 87 11.02 4.04 4.42
C PHE A 87 9.91 4.44 5.39
N GLY A 88 8.79 3.76 5.26
CA GLY A 88 7.69 3.91 6.19
C GLY A 88 7.03 2.57 6.44
N HIS A 89 6.41 2.45 7.61
CA HIS A 89 5.57 1.29 7.90
C HIS A 89 4.27 1.73 8.57
N ALA A 90 3.24 0.93 8.38
CA ALA A 90 1.91 1.24 8.89
C ALA A 90 1.06 -0.01 8.93
N PHE A 91 -0.11 0.11 9.55
CA PHE A 91 -1.18 -0.84 9.35
C PHE A 91 -2.14 -0.29 8.31
N GLY A 92 -2.63 -1.16 7.43
CA GLY A 92 -3.63 -0.82 6.43
C GLY A 92 -4.86 -1.70 6.60
N ARG A 93 -6.05 -1.10 6.53
CA ARG A 93 -7.31 -1.85 6.60
C ARG A 93 -8.02 -1.77 5.26
N LEU A 94 -8.13 -2.92 4.61
CA LEU A 94 -8.90 -3.06 3.37
C LEU A 94 -10.30 -3.52 3.74
N SER A 95 -11.31 -2.78 3.30
CA SER A 95 -12.71 -3.09 3.58
C SER A 95 -13.59 -2.62 2.44
N GLY A 96 -14.86 -2.84 2.52
CA GLY A 96 -15.81 -2.34 1.54
C GLY A 96 -17.04 -3.20 1.42
N THR A 97 -17.74 -3.01 0.31
CA THR A 97 -18.94 -3.77 -0.06
C THR A 97 -18.60 -4.64 -1.26
N LEU A 98 -18.83 -5.93 -1.15
CA LEU A 98 -18.62 -6.88 -2.24
C LEU A 98 -19.70 -6.70 -3.32
N ARG A 99 -19.47 -7.33 -4.48
CA ARG A 99 -20.40 -7.24 -5.61
C ARG A 99 -21.81 -7.77 -5.32
N ASP A 100 -21.92 -8.71 -4.37
CA ASP A 100 -23.22 -9.25 -3.95
C ASP A 100 -23.93 -8.38 -2.89
N GLY A 101 -23.37 -7.25 -2.52
CA GLY A 101 -23.91 -6.33 -1.53
C GLY A 101 -23.48 -6.62 -0.09
N THR A 102 -22.68 -7.65 0.15
CA THR A 102 -22.19 -8.00 1.49
C THR A 102 -21.09 -7.01 1.93
N ALA A 103 -21.26 -6.43 3.11
CA ALA A 103 -20.21 -5.61 3.71
C ALA A 103 -19.12 -6.50 4.32
N THR A 104 -17.85 -6.14 4.13
CA THR A 104 -16.73 -6.86 4.75
C THR A 104 -16.43 -6.27 6.13
N ASN A 105 -15.91 -7.10 7.03
CA ASN A 105 -15.44 -6.64 8.34
C ASN A 105 -14.09 -5.90 8.24
N GLY A 106 -13.46 -5.97 7.08
CA GLY A 106 -12.13 -5.42 6.87
C GLY A 106 -11.02 -6.37 7.27
N MET A 107 -9.88 -6.19 6.63
CA MET A 107 -8.68 -6.99 6.88
C MET A 107 -7.52 -6.03 7.15
N TRP A 108 -6.94 -6.12 8.35
CA TRP A 108 -5.75 -5.36 8.68
C TRP A 108 -4.52 -6.09 8.14
N VAL A 109 -3.69 -5.35 7.42
CA VAL A 109 -2.41 -5.83 6.90
C VAL A 109 -1.28 -4.99 7.48
N ARG A 110 -0.09 -5.56 7.50
CA ARG A 110 1.13 -4.82 7.80
C ARG A 110 1.72 -4.36 6.49
N GLY A 111 2.06 -3.08 6.40
CA GLY A 111 2.64 -2.51 5.19
C GLY A 111 3.98 -1.85 5.47
N THR A 112 4.95 -2.07 4.58
CA THR A 112 6.22 -1.36 4.57
C THR A 112 6.41 -0.77 3.19
N PHE A 113 6.82 0.49 3.15
CA PHE A 113 7.05 1.23 1.90
C PHE A 113 8.50 1.68 1.87
N CYS A 114 9.18 1.42 0.77
CA CYS A 114 10.53 1.93 0.52
C CYS A 114 10.45 2.96 -0.61
N PHE A 115 10.93 4.15 -0.35
CA PHE A 115 10.87 5.27 -1.29
C PHE A 115 12.27 5.64 -1.76
N ARG A 116 12.35 6.11 -2.99
CA ARG A 116 13.55 6.76 -3.53
C ARG A 116 13.16 8.08 -4.15
N LYS A 117 14.02 9.08 -3.98
CA LYS A 117 13.82 10.38 -4.60
C LYS A 117 14.39 10.33 -6.02
N LEU A 118 13.50 10.29 -7.00
CA LEU A 118 13.82 10.22 -8.43
C LEU A 118 13.29 11.47 -9.10
N ASP A 119 14.17 12.24 -9.73
CA ASP A 119 13.81 13.52 -10.37
C ASP A 119 12.99 14.42 -9.44
N ARG A 120 13.42 14.54 -8.18
CA ARG A 120 12.78 15.33 -7.11
C ARG A 120 11.44 14.78 -6.62
N ASN A 121 11.02 13.60 -7.11
CA ASN A 121 9.78 12.96 -6.71
C ASN A 121 10.07 11.74 -5.84
N TRP A 122 9.35 11.63 -4.73
CA TRP A 122 9.43 10.45 -3.89
C TRP A 122 8.51 9.36 -4.45
N LEU A 123 9.11 8.29 -4.97
CA LEU A 123 8.39 7.16 -5.56
C LEU A 123 8.65 5.89 -4.77
N ILE A 124 7.66 5.03 -4.70
CA ILE A 124 7.79 3.72 -4.08
C ILE A 124 8.57 2.81 -5.01
N VAL A 125 9.70 2.29 -4.53
CA VAL A 125 10.55 1.35 -5.27
C VAL A 125 10.35 -0.08 -4.79
N HIS A 126 9.83 -0.24 -3.59
CA HIS A 126 9.48 -1.54 -3.01
C HIS A 126 8.41 -1.35 -1.96
N ASP A 127 7.47 -2.27 -1.90
CA ASP A 127 6.54 -2.37 -0.79
C ASP A 127 6.28 -3.83 -0.44
N GLN A 128 5.80 -4.05 0.77
CA GLN A 128 5.30 -5.35 1.19
C GLN A 128 4.02 -5.16 2.00
N ALA A 129 3.09 -6.06 1.82
CA ALA A 129 1.90 -6.15 2.64
C ALA A 129 1.74 -7.61 3.09
N SER A 130 1.46 -7.81 4.34
CA SER A 130 1.36 -9.16 4.89
C SER A 130 0.32 -9.22 6.01
N VAL A 131 -0.13 -10.43 6.28
CA VAL A 131 -0.88 -10.77 7.49
C VAL A 131 -0.06 -11.80 8.27
N PRO A 132 -0.26 -11.89 9.59
CA PRO A 132 0.40 -12.95 10.36
C PRO A 132 0.00 -14.32 9.85
N PHE A 133 0.98 -15.21 9.75
CA PHE A 133 0.76 -16.61 9.36
C PHE A 133 0.79 -17.47 10.61
N ASP A 134 -0.30 -18.20 10.88
CA ASP A 134 -0.35 -19.11 12.01
C ASP A 134 0.23 -20.47 11.60
N ILE A 135 1.39 -20.81 12.16
CA ILE A 135 2.11 -22.03 11.81
C ILE A 135 1.29 -23.27 12.14
N ALA A 136 0.58 -23.26 13.27
CA ALA A 136 -0.18 -24.42 13.73
C ALA A 136 -1.33 -24.77 12.77
N SER A 137 -2.07 -23.77 12.26
CA SER A 137 -3.18 -24.00 11.34
C SER A 137 -2.77 -23.97 9.87
N GLY A 138 -1.60 -23.42 9.54
CA GLY A 138 -1.16 -23.21 8.17
C GLY A 138 -1.91 -22.12 7.44
N LYS A 139 -2.53 -21.19 8.16
CA LYS A 139 -3.39 -20.14 7.58
C LYS A 139 -2.91 -18.74 7.93
N GLY A 140 -3.14 -17.80 7.01
CA GLY A 140 -3.03 -16.38 7.30
C GLY A 140 -4.16 -15.95 8.24
N VAL A 141 -3.86 -15.03 9.16
CA VAL A 141 -4.83 -14.54 10.15
C VAL A 141 -5.29 -13.15 9.72
N THR A 142 -6.57 -13.03 9.35
CA THR A 142 -7.11 -11.82 8.72
C THR A 142 -8.09 -11.06 9.61
N ASP A 143 -8.32 -11.50 10.85
CA ASP A 143 -9.29 -10.95 11.78
C ASP A 143 -8.64 -10.27 13.00
N LEU A 144 -7.37 -9.92 12.91
CA LEU A 144 -6.67 -9.22 13.97
C LEU A 144 -6.80 -7.70 13.79
N GLU A 145 -6.66 -6.98 14.90
CA GLU A 145 -6.67 -5.51 14.92
C GLU A 145 -5.39 -4.99 15.59
N PRO A 146 -4.89 -3.80 15.14
CA PRO A 146 -3.74 -3.17 15.77
C PRO A 146 -4.00 -2.76 17.21
#